data_35d05c619d2a999a2feca5a88c500133
#
_entry.id   35d05c619d2a999a2feca5a88c500133
#
_cell.length_a   1.000
_cell.length_b   1.000
_cell.length_c   1.000
_cell.angle_alpha   90.00
_cell.angle_beta   90.00
_cell.angle_gamma   90.00
#
_symmetry.space_group_name_H-M   'P 1'
#
loop_
_entity.id
_entity.type
_entity.pdbx_description
1 polymer ?
#
loop_
_entity_poly.entity_id
_entity_poly.type
_entity_poly.pdbx_seq_one_letter_code
_entity_poly.pdbx_strand_id
1 'polypeptide(L)'
;WETLGYGYEFGPFICAKVPLESGHHQDAFYEIVDGDTNWYANMISDGLTSLGGEVSPDGLEFYGWEPLAWNDDFTVPYGDPTSENIPTSNDLDRDGDGKPDSWPFGWYNSNLKDYVWPGALRQGASNSDLESFFVVDDRTNKEFQYYPFDADSSKRGLGIEIESRYYQWANPLA
;
A
#
# COMPACT_ATOMS: atom_id res chain seq x y z
N TRP A 1 -8.64 -27.90 3.31
CA TRP A 1 -7.88 -26.66 3.09
C TRP A 1 -6.95 -26.34 4.27
N GLU A 2 -7.15 -26.99 5.44
CA GLU A 2 -6.50 -26.57 6.71
C GLU A 2 -5.00 -26.85 6.80
N THR A 3 -4.39 -27.57 5.87
CA THR A 3 -2.98 -27.97 5.95
C THR A 3 -2.15 -27.68 4.70
N LEU A 4 -2.76 -27.16 3.63
CA LEU A 4 -2.07 -26.80 2.39
C LEU A 4 -2.38 -25.36 2.02
N GLY A 5 -1.38 -24.49 2.10
CA GLY A 5 -1.45 -23.14 1.54
C GLY A 5 -1.17 -23.16 0.05
N TYR A 6 -2.07 -22.61 -0.75
CA TYR A 6 -1.92 -22.48 -2.21
C TYR A 6 -1.48 -21.07 -2.63
N GLY A 7 -1.56 -20.11 -1.74
CA GLY A 7 -1.06 -18.75 -1.94
C GLY A 7 -0.46 -18.27 -0.63
N TYR A 8 0.75 -17.76 -0.69
CA TYR A 8 1.48 -17.25 0.47
C TYR A 8 1.44 -15.74 0.55
N GLU A 9 1.42 -15.09 -0.61
CA GLU A 9 1.43 -13.64 -0.72
C GLU A 9 0.76 -13.20 -2.02
N PHE A 10 0.02 -12.10 -1.95
CA PHE A 10 -0.53 -11.38 -3.10
C PHE A 10 -0.19 -9.90 -2.90
N GLY A 11 0.82 -9.43 -3.60
CA GLY A 11 1.28 -8.05 -3.52
C GLY A 11 1.36 -7.41 -4.90
N PRO A 12 1.42 -6.07 -4.98
CA PRO A 12 1.72 -5.40 -6.22
C PRO A 12 3.16 -5.65 -6.64
N PHE A 13 3.37 -5.71 -7.96
CA PHE A 13 4.68 -5.80 -8.59
C PHE A 13 4.75 -4.74 -9.69
N ILE A 14 5.58 -3.74 -9.50
CA ILE A 14 5.69 -2.61 -10.42
C ILE A 14 7.14 -2.41 -10.82
N CYS A 15 7.37 -2.32 -12.13
CA CYS A 15 8.65 -2.07 -12.73
C CYS A 15 8.63 -0.72 -13.43
N ALA A 16 9.59 0.15 -13.18
CA ALA A 16 9.70 1.44 -13.83
C ALA A 16 11.13 1.81 -14.18
N LYS A 17 11.29 2.49 -15.34
CA LYS A 17 12.54 3.16 -15.69
C LYS A 17 12.55 4.53 -15.00
N VAL A 18 13.51 4.73 -14.09
CA VAL A 18 13.66 5.98 -13.34
C VAL A 18 14.94 6.71 -13.75
N PRO A 19 14.92 8.05 -13.81
CA PRO A 19 16.13 8.83 -14.06
C PRO A 19 17.04 8.79 -12.84
N LEU A 20 18.34 8.77 -13.09
CA LEU A 20 19.39 8.88 -12.08
C LEU A 20 20.22 10.13 -12.31
N GLU A 21 20.71 10.75 -11.23
CA GLU A 21 21.64 11.88 -11.34
C GLU A 21 22.99 11.45 -11.94
N SER A 22 23.38 10.19 -11.78
CA SER A 22 24.65 9.66 -12.27
C SER A 22 24.59 8.14 -12.51
N GLY A 23 25.60 7.62 -13.20
CA GLY A 23 25.78 6.18 -13.46
C GLY A 23 26.33 5.36 -12.30
N HIS A 24 26.25 5.84 -11.05
CA HIS A 24 26.85 5.15 -9.90
C HIS A 24 26.04 3.97 -9.35
N HIS A 25 24.81 3.77 -9.80
CA HIS A 25 24.03 2.58 -9.44
C HIS A 25 24.56 1.36 -10.22
N GLN A 26 24.62 0.18 -9.56
CA GLN A 26 25.13 -1.05 -10.19
C GLN A 26 24.37 -1.46 -11.46
N ASP A 27 23.07 -1.16 -11.51
CA ASP A 27 22.18 -1.48 -12.63
C ASP A 27 21.89 -0.27 -13.52
N ALA A 28 22.70 0.80 -13.39
CA ALA A 28 22.54 2.00 -14.20
C ALA A 28 22.89 1.73 -15.68
N PHE A 29 22.06 2.26 -16.56
CA PHE A 29 22.33 2.32 -17.98
C PHE A 29 22.13 3.75 -18.48
N TYR A 30 22.57 4.05 -19.69
CA TYR A 30 22.39 5.37 -20.24
C TYR A 30 21.73 5.35 -21.61
N GLU A 31 21.08 6.44 -21.94
CA GLU A 31 20.56 6.75 -23.26
C GLU A 31 21.11 8.09 -23.74
N ILE A 32 21.36 8.21 -25.03
CA ILE A 32 21.72 9.49 -25.64
C ILE A 32 20.44 10.11 -26.23
N VAL A 33 20.06 11.25 -25.66
CA VAL A 33 18.89 12.00 -26.12
C VAL A 33 19.35 13.42 -26.46
N ASP A 34 19.16 13.85 -27.71
CA ASP A 34 19.59 15.16 -28.22
C ASP A 34 21.08 15.48 -28.03
N GLY A 35 21.93 14.43 -27.94
CA GLY A 35 23.37 14.53 -27.74
C GLY A 35 23.80 14.50 -26.26
N ASP A 36 22.88 14.53 -25.34
CA ASP A 36 23.14 14.45 -23.91
C ASP A 36 23.05 13.02 -23.38
N THR A 37 23.91 12.69 -22.42
CA THR A 37 23.90 11.39 -21.73
C THR A 37 22.95 11.44 -20.55
N ASN A 38 21.89 10.65 -20.60
CA ASN A 38 20.90 10.54 -19.54
C ASN A 38 21.02 9.16 -18.88
N TRP A 39 21.19 9.13 -17.57
CA TRP A 39 21.33 7.90 -16.80
C TRP A 39 20.00 7.45 -16.25
N TYR A 40 19.76 6.14 -16.24
CA TYR A 40 18.54 5.50 -15.78
C TYR A 40 18.85 4.22 -15.01
N ALA A 41 17.90 3.77 -14.18
CA ALA A 41 17.83 2.41 -13.67
C ALA A 41 16.42 1.86 -13.85
N ASN A 42 16.30 0.54 -13.92
CA ASN A 42 15.01 -0.14 -13.80
C ASN A 42 14.79 -0.47 -12.34
N MET A 43 13.86 0.25 -11.71
CA MET A 43 13.43 -0.04 -10.35
C MET A 43 12.28 -1.04 -10.36
N ILE A 44 12.30 -1.96 -9.42
CA ILE A 44 11.21 -2.88 -9.14
C ILE A 44 10.75 -2.60 -7.72
N SER A 45 9.44 -2.39 -7.56
CA SER A 45 8.82 -2.31 -6.24
C SER A 45 7.86 -3.47 -6.11
N ASP A 46 8.12 -4.38 -5.21
CA ASP A 46 7.36 -5.61 -4.99
C ASP A 46 7.31 -6.00 -3.51
N GLY A 47 6.49 -7.01 -3.20
CA GLY A 47 6.32 -7.49 -1.84
C GLY A 47 5.60 -6.51 -0.91
N LEU A 48 5.34 -6.98 0.29
CA LEU A 48 4.77 -6.20 1.38
C LEU A 48 5.78 -6.11 2.52
N THR A 49 5.84 -4.99 3.21
CA THR A 49 6.74 -4.79 4.36
C THR A 49 6.40 -5.66 5.57
N SER A 50 5.33 -6.44 5.51
CA SER A 50 4.97 -7.42 6.52
C SER A 50 5.86 -8.67 6.45
N LEU A 51 5.64 -9.61 7.34
CA LEU A 51 6.37 -10.88 7.46
C LEU A 51 6.59 -11.56 6.10
N GLY A 52 7.82 -11.51 5.60
CA GLY A 52 8.22 -12.13 4.34
C GLY A 52 8.57 -11.14 3.22
N GLY A 53 8.44 -9.83 3.45
CA GLY A 53 8.92 -8.81 2.52
C GLY A 53 10.44 -8.83 2.36
N GLU A 54 10.93 -8.25 1.29
CA GLU A 54 12.35 -8.06 1.05
C GLU A 54 12.97 -7.19 2.13
N VAL A 55 14.21 -7.49 2.50
CA VAL A 55 14.94 -6.75 3.54
C VAL A 55 16.31 -6.32 3.02
N SER A 56 16.80 -5.23 3.59
CA SER A 56 18.16 -4.77 3.33
C SER A 56 19.19 -5.86 3.69
N PRO A 57 20.40 -5.82 3.09
CA PRO A 57 21.46 -6.80 3.38
C PRO A 57 21.87 -6.90 4.85
N ASP A 58 21.66 -5.86 5.64
CA ASP A 58 21.89 -5.84 7.08
C ASP A 58 20.66 -6.26 7.91
N GLY A 59 19.51 -6.49 7.26
CA GLY A 59 18.27 -6.91 7.90
C GLY A 59 17.55 -5.83 8.71
N LEU A 60 17.96 -4.57 8.58
CA LEU A 60 17.43 -3.48 9.41
C LEU A 60 16.27 -2.72 8.76
N GLU A 61 16.14 -2.78 7.44
CA GLU A 61 15.12 -2.08 6.69
C GLU A 61 14.30 -3.06 5.86
N PHE A 62 12.98 -2.85 5.84
CA PHE A 62 12.08 -3.58 4.96
C PHE A 62 11.89 -2.78 3.68
N TYR A 63 11.92 -3.48 2.55
CA TYR A 63 11.60 -2.95 1.24
C TYR A 63 10.23 -3.43 0.81
N GLY A 64 9.53 -2.67 0.00
CA GLY A 64 8.24 -3.06 -0.52
C GLY A 64 7.10 -2.10 -0.16
N TRP A 65 5.89 -2.61 -0.28
CA TRP A 65 4.66 -1.85 -0.09
C TRP A 65 4.21 -1.88 1.36
N GLU A 66 3.83 -0.73 1.89
CA GLU A 66 3.28 -0.62 3.23
C GLU A 66 1.91 0.07 3.24
N PRO A 67 1.07 -0.21 4.24
CA PRO A 67 -0.21 0.49 4.38
C PRO A 67 -0.01 1.99 4.52
N LEU A 68 -0.72 2.76 3.69
CA LEU A 68 -0.74 4.21 3.74
C LEU A 68 -1.51 4.69 4.97
N ALA A 69 -1.02 5.71 5.63
CA ALA A 69 -1.78 6.44 6.65
C ALA A 69 -2.97 7.16 6.00
N TRP A 70 -4.12 7.14 6.64
CA TRP A 70 -5.37 7.64 6.08
C TRP A 70 -5.83 8.97 6.67
N ASN A 71 -5.06 9.75 7.26
CA ASN A 71 -5.43 11.10 7.68
C ASN A 71 -4.65 12.16 6.90
N ASP A 72 -5.12 13.40 6.95
CA ASP A 72 -4.52 14.51 6.20
C ASP A 72 -3.05 14.75 6.55
N ASP A 73 -2.62 14.35 7.74
CA ASP A 73 -1.23 14.47 8.20
C ASP A 73 -0.43 13.16 8.09
N PHE A 74 -1.04 12.10 7.59
CA PHE A 74 -0.43 10.78 7.38
C PHE A 74 0.26 10.20 8.62
N THR A 75 -0.23 10.51 9.80
CA THR A 75 0.34 10.05 11.07
C THR A 75 -0.32 8.79 11.62
N VAL A 76 -1.51 8.46 11.13
CA VAL A 76 -2.26 7.27 11.54
C VAL A 76 -2.18 6.23 10.44
N PRO A 77 -1.71 5.01 10.72
CA PRO A 77 -1.69 3.93 9.75
C PRO A 77 -3.08 3.67 9.15
N TYR A 78 -3.09 3.21 7.92
CA TYR A 78 -4.31 2.82 7.23
C TYR A 78 -4.94 1.62 7.95
N GLY A 79 -6.11 1.83 8.52
CA GLY A 79 -6.68 0.93 9.51
C GLY A 79 -6.28 1.31 10.94
N ASP A 80 -6.77 0.58 11.90
CA ASP A 80 -6.37 0.72 13.28
C ASP A 80 -4.93 0.19 13.44
N PRO A 81 -3.96 0.97 13.96
CA PRO A 81 -2.58 0.51 14.12
C PRO A 81 -2.46 -0.65 15.12
N THR A 82 -3.48 -0.90 15.91
CA THR A 82 -3.55 -2.05 16.82
C THR A 82 -4.23 -3.26 16.19
N SER A 83 -4.87 -3.08 15.03
CA SER A 83 -5.52 -4.16 14.28
C SER A 83 -4.57 -4.73 13.23
N GLU A 84 -4.34 -6.02 13.28
CA GLU A 84 -3.60 -6.75 12.24
C GLU A 84 -4.48 -7.07 11.01
N ASN A 85 -5.73 -6.59 11.00
CA ASN A 85 -6.69 -6.94 9.98
C ASN A 85 -6.87 -5.84 8.94
N ILE A 86 -6.96 -6.24 7.68
CA ILE A 86 -7.38 -5.36 6.59
C ILE A 86 -8.84 -4.96 6.82
N PRO A 87 -9.20 -3.67 6.64
CA PRO A 87 -10.56 -3.20 6.76
C PRO A 87 -11.55 -3.95 5.88
N THR A 88 -12.68 -4.34 6.45
CA THR A 88 -13.78 -5.01 5.76
C THR A 88 -15.11 -4.31 5.99
N SER A 89 -15.99 -4.37 4.97
CA SER A 89 -17.28 -3.65 4.98
C SER A 89 -18.27 -4.11 6.04
N ASN A 90 -18.06 -5.28 6.63
CA ASN A 90 -18.92 -5.87 7.66
C ASN A 90 -18.22 -5.98 9.01
N ASP A 91 -17.12 -5.28 9.20
CA ASP A 91 -16.44 -5.30 10.49
C ASP A 91 -17.29 -4.68 11.59
N LEU A 92 -17.03 -5.09 12.81
CA LEU A 92 -17.80 -4.74 14.00
C LEU A 92 -16.94 -3.95 14.97
N ASP A 93 -17.61 -3.08 15.73
CA ASP A 93 -17.07 -2.47 16.92
C ASP A 93 -17.19 -3.48 18.09
N ARG A 94 -16.08 -4.17 18.41
CA ARG A 94 -16.05 -5.20 19.47
C ARG A 94 -15.56 -4.65 20.80
N ASP A 95 -14.82 -3.57 20.77
CA ASP A 95 -14.29 -2.93 21.99
C ASP A 95 -15.21 -1.83 22.52
N GLY A 96 -16.21 -1.38 21.75
CA GLY A 96 -17.22 -0.44 22.17
C GLY A 96 -16.79 1.02 22.12
N ASP A 97 -15.78 1.34 21.31
CA ASP A 97 -15.29 2.72 21.14
C ASP A 97 -16.13 3.53 20.13
N GLY A 98 -17.07 2.90 19.44
CA GLY A 98 -17.94 3.50 18.43
C GLY A 98 -17.40 3.43 17.02
N LYS A 99 -16.32 2.70 16.79
CA LYS A 99 -15.65 2.51 15.50
C LYS A 99 -15.53 1.00 15.21
N PRO A 100 -15.84 0.51 13.99
CA PRO A 100 -15.45 -0.85 13.61
C PRO A 100 -13.94 -1.05 13.76
N ASP A 101 -13.53 -2.17 14.37
CA ASP A 101 -12.16 -2.38 14.88
C ASP A 101 -11.04 -2.12 13.86
N SER A 102 -11.25 -2.53 12.61
CA SER A 102 -10.24 -2.37 11.54
C SER A 102 -10.36 -1.06 10.75
N TRP A 103 -11.41 -0.25 11.00
CA TRP A 103 -11.62 0.96 10.19
C TRP A 103 -10.74 2.11 10.67
N PRO A 104 -10.15 2.88 9.73
CA PRO A 104 -9.38 4.06 10.08
C PRO A 104 -10.26 5.19 10.63
N PHE A 105 -9.71 6.00 11.52
CA PHE A 105 -10.38 7.17 12.09
C PHE A 105 -10.86 8.17 11.03
N GLY A 106 -10.14 8.26 9.90
CA GLY A 106 -10.50 9.15 8.78
C GLY A 106 -11.83 8.82 8.09
N TRP A 107 -12.41 7.65 8.35
CA TRP A 107 -13.71 7.28 7.79
C TRP A 107 -14.91 7.80 8.61
N TYR A 108 -14.65 8.57 9.65
CA TYR A 108 -15.72 9.22 10.40
C TYR A 108 -16.40 10.34 9.60
N ASN A 109 -17.71 10.24 9.40
CA ASN A 109 -18.50 11.25 8.71
C ASN A 109 -19.15 12.18 9.73
N SER A 110 -18.68 13.42 9.82
CA SER A 110 -19.17 14.41 10.78
C SER A 110 -20.63 14.83 10.58
N ASN A 111 -21.17 14.72 9.36
CA ASN A 111 -22.56 15.03 9.06
C ASN A 111 -23.49 13.93 9.54
N LEU A 112 -23.09 12.67 9.40
CA LEU A 112 -23.83 11.49 9.84
C LEU A 112 -23.56 11.16 11.31
N LYS A 113 -22.49 11.70 11.86
CA LYS A 113 -21.96 11.40 13.21
C LYS A 113 -21.70 9.91 13.41
N ASP A 114 -21.13 9.29 12.40
CA ASP A 114 -20.91 7.85 12.36
C ASP A 114 -19.74 7.51 11.43
N TYR A 115 -19.17 6.33 11.58
CA TYR A 115 -18.22 5.77 10.64
C TYR A 115 -18.93 5.24 9.40
N VAL A 116 -18.34 5.49 8.24
CA VAL A 116 -18.97 5.18 6.95
C VAL A 116 -18.03 4.47 6.03
N TRP A 117 -18.40 3.27 5.59
CA TRP A 117 -17.64 2.50 4.63
C TRP A 117 -17.42 3.28 3.31
N PRO A 118 -16.17 3.37 2.81
CA PRO A 118 -15.87 4.09 1.56
C PRO A 118 -16.19 3.21 0.33
N GLY A 119 -17.45 2.83 0.17
CA GLY A 119 -17.88 1.95 -0.93
C GLY A 119 -17.54 2.50 -2.32
N ALA A 120 -17.15 1.63 -3.25
CA ALA A 120 -16.65 1.99 -4.57
C ALA A 120 -17.65 2.77 -5.43
N LEU A 121 -18.94 2.47 -5.33
CA LEU A 121 -19.99 3.16 -6.09
C LEU A 121 -20.79 4.15 -5.24
N ARG A 122 -20.88 3.89 -3.95
CA ARG A 122 -21.65 4.72 -3.03
C ARG A 122 -21.12 4.61 -1.61
N GLN A 123 -20.89 5.74 -0.99
CA GLN A 123 -20.52 5.80 0.41
C GLN A 123 -21.55 5.06 1.29
N GLY A 124 -21.06 4.29 2.25
CA GLY A 124 -21.88 3.52 3.18
C GLY A 124 -22.43 2.20 2.64
N ALA A 125 -22.02 1.79 1.44
CA ALA A 125 -22.49 0.53 0.86
C ALA A 125 -21.38 -0.27 0.20
N SER A 126 -21.36 -1.58 0.47
CA SER A 126 -20.61 -2.55 -0.31
C SER A 126 -21.41 -2.99 -1.54
N ASN A 127 -20.72 -3.37 -2.61
CA ASN A 127 -21.31 -3.98 -3.82
C ASN A 127 -21.31 -5.50 -3.77
N SER A 128 -20.86 -6.08 -2.68
CA SER A 128 -20.70 -7.51 -2.45
C SER A 128 -21.15 -7.86 -1.04
N ASP A 129 -21.20 -9.13 -0.70
CA ASP A 129 -21.50 -9.59 0.66
C ASP A 129 -20.37 -9.21 1.63
N LEU A 130 -19.14 -9.18 1.13
CA LEU A 130 -17.98 -8.68 1.83
C LEU A 130 -17.08 -7.91 0.86
N GLU A 131 -16.66 -6.71 1.24
CA GLU A 131 -15.66 -5.91 0.55
C GLU A 131 -14.50 -5.62 1.49
N SER A 132 -13.27 -5.78 1.02
CA SER A 132 -12.07 -5.26 1.68
C SER A 132 -11.54 -4.08 0.90
N PHE A 133 -11.03 -3.08 1.61
CA PHE A 133 -10.46 -1.87 1.01
C PHE A 133 -9.25 -1.42 1.78
N PHE A 134 -8.15 -1.23 1.07
CA PHE A 134 -6.94 -0.67 1.64
C PHE A 134 -6.11 0.03 0.56
N VAL A 135 -5.20 0.88 1.02
CA VAL A 135 -4.26 1.61 0.17
C VAL A 135 -2.85 1.30 0.67
N VAL A 136 -1.95 1.07 -0.25
CA VAL A 136 -0.53 0.88 0.03
C VAL A 136 0.31 1.80 -0.83
N ASP A 137 1.47 2.18 -0.35
CA ASP A 137 2.51 2.85 -1.12
C ASP A 137 3.89 2.26 -0.83
N ASP A 138 4.88 2.64 -1.62
CA ASP A 138 6.27 2.20 -1.47
C ASP A 138 7.20 3.34 -0.99
N ARG A 139 6.67 4.39 -0.37
CA ARG A 139 7.42 5.60 0.02
C ARG A 139 8.55 5.34 1.02
N THR A 140 8.53 4.24 1.73
CA THR A 140 9.59 3.82 2.66
C THR A 140 10.59 2.87 2.02
N ASN A 141 10.34 2.41 0.79
CA ASN A 141 11.27 1.55 0.07
C ASN A 141 12.58 2.28 -0.25
N LYS A 142 13.64 1.95 0.50
CA LYS A 142 14.96 2.54 0.37
C LYS A 142 15.96 1.69 -0.41
N GLU A 143 15.49 0.64 -1.07
CA GLU A 143 16.34 -0.24 -1.87
C GLU A 143 17.12 0.54 -2.93
N PHE A 144 16.48 1.56 -3.51
CA PHE A 144 17.10 2.41 -4.53
C PHE A 144 17.33 3.84 -4.02
N GLN A 145 18.41 4.47 -4.45
CA GLN A 145 18.67 5.90 -4.22
C GLN A 145 17.92 6.75 -5.24
N TYR A 146 16.61 6.74 -5.14
CA TYR A 146 15.73 7.52 -5.99
C TYR A 146 14.72 8.29 -5.13
N TYR A 147 14.44 9.52 -5.53
CA TYR A 147 13.51 10.43 -4.86
C TYR A 147 12.45 10.85 -5.87
N PRO A 148 11.23 10.26 -5.83
CA PRO A 148 10.18 10.59 -6.78
C PRO A 148 9.70 12.04 -6.65
N PHE A 149 10.00 12.70 -5.53
CA PHE A 149 9.67 14.08 -5.25
C PHE A 149 10.95 14.86 -4.88
N ASP A 150 11.43 15.69 -5.76
CA ASP A 150 12.68 16.48 -5.56
C ASP A 150 12.68 17.31 -4.28
N ALA A 151 11.50 17.75 -3.84
CA ALA A 151 11.34 18.57 -2.64
C ALA A 151 11.36 17.78 -1.33
N ASP A 152 11.28 16.45 -1.36
CA ASP A 152 11.16 15.62 -0.17
C ASP A 152 11.93 14.30 -0.30
N SER A 153 13.20 14.33 0.09
CA SER A 153 14.09 13.17 0.05
C SER A 153 13.77 12.09 1.09
N SER A 154 12.81 12.32 1.97
CA SER A 154 12.32 11.29 2.89
C SER A 154 11.40 10.29 2.21
N LYS A 155 10.78 10.67 1.10
CA LYS A 155 9.94 9.80 0.29
C LYS A 155 10.79 9.06 -0.74
N ARG A 156 10.65 7.78 -0.76
CA ARG A 156 11.40 6.85 -1.59
C ARG A 156 10.47 6.10 -2.54
N GLY A 157 10.93 4.96 -3.06
CA GLY A 157 10.18 4.11 -3.96
C GLY A 157 9.89 4.77 -5.30
N LEU A 158 8.83 4.35 -5.96
CA LEU A 158 8.42 4.84 -7.27
C LEU A 158 7.46 6.04 -7.21
N GLY A 159 7.01 6.42 -5.99
CA GLY A 159 6.02 7.48 -5.81
C GLY A 159 4.62 7.10 -6.27
N ILE A 160 4.28 5.83 -6.12
CA ILE A 160 3.00 5.25 -6.53
C ILE A 160 2.20 4.89 -5.30
N GLU A 161 0.90 5.15 -5.36
CA GLU A 161 -0.09 4.71 -4.39
C GLU A 161 -1.04 3.74 -5.08
N ILE A 162 -1.37 2.63 -4.42
CA ILE A 162 -2.24 1.58 -4.95
C ILE A 162 -3.46 1.43 -4.05
N GLU A 163 -4.61 1.78 -4.59
CA GLU A 163 -5.90 1.48 -3.98
C GLU A 163 -6.32 0.06 -4.35
N SER A 164 -6.58 -0.77 -3.35
CA SER A 164 -6.96 -2.16 -3.53
C SER A 164 -8.36 -2.43 -2.98
N ARG A 165 -9.17 -3.14 -3.74
CA ARG A 165 -10.51 -3.59 -3.35
C ARG A 165 -10.69 -5.05 -3.70
N TYR A 166 -11.14 -5.82 -2.72
CA TYR A 166 -11.49 -7.23 -2.88
C TYR A 166 -12.97 -7.41 -2.59
N TYR A 167 -13.65 -8.15 -3.44
CA TYR A 167 -15.07 -8.41 -3.34
C TYR A 167 -15.33 -9.90 -3.21
N GLN A 168 -16.17 -10.27 -2.25
CA GLN A 168 -16.58 -11.64 -2.05
C GLN A 168 -18.11 -11.71 -2.07
N TRP A 169 -18.64 -12.67 -2.84
CA TRP A 169 -20.06 -12.99 -2.87
C TRP A 169 -20.27 -14.39 -2.32
N ALA A 170 -21.20 -14.53 -1.39
CA ALA A 170 -21.66 -15.83 -0.94
C ALA A 170 -22.49 -16.47 -2.06
N ASN A 171 -22.08 -17.65 -2.50
CA ASN A 171 -22.90 -18.42 -3.45
C ASN A 171 -23.70 -19.48 -2.68
N PRO A 172 -25.02 -19.33 -2.53
CA PRO A 172 -25.83 -20.28 -1.77
C PRO A 172 -25.96 -21.65 -2.46
N LEU A 173 -25.43 -21.78 -3.69
CA LEU A 173 -25.44 -23.02 -4.45
C LEU A 173 -24.05 -23.70 -4.50
N ALA A 174 -23.07 -23.18 -3.79
CA ALA A 174 -21.74 -23.77 -3.71
C ALA A 174 -21.61 -24.74 -2.52
#